data_4e864a8e1aa259d90d881c1d8d242172
#
_entry.id   4e864a8e1aa259d90d881c1d8d242172
#
_cell.length_a   1.000
_cell.length_b   1.000
_cell.length_c   1.000
_cell.angle_alpha   90.00
_cell.angle_beta   90.00
_cell.angle_gamma   90.00
#
_symmetry.space_group_name_H-M   'P 1'
#
loop_
_entity.id
_entity.type
_entity.pdbx_description
1 polymer ?
#
loop_
_entity_poly.entity_id
_entity_poly.type
_entity_poly.pdbx_seq_one_letter_code
_entity_poly.pdbx_strand_id
1 'polypeptide(L)'
;MAAAVGGCRRLLRGISCLAGRTGSLRDPFLMFVRTNAESTWWHEHLSDENIHHLRKIVSEEYKSLTVNRSCPLKDEPWPRLPWEPGTRRVGLVAMKLGMMPLWTKAGEKHAVTLLQVQDCHVVSYMSKEQYDGKRPALVVGGKNTSLFNKPETVMEKYRLAGIPPKRKLATFRVSENAIIKPGTPLYAAHFRPGQYVDVTAKTIGKGFQGVMKRWGFKGQPATHGQTKTHRRPGASGPGGDPARVFPGKKMPGRMGNVYRTARGLKVWRVNTKHNILYVHGSVPGHKNCFVKVIDTALPSHQEDNKNPPFPTYFADENEELPEDLFDDEMYQFTEPSVSVI
;
A
#
# COMPACT_ATOMS: atom_id res chain seq x y z
N MET A 1 -9.23 45.78 4.26
CA MET A 1 -10.44 45.09 4.78
C MET A 1 -11.16 44.21 3.75
N ALA A 2 -10.51 43.72 2.71
CA ALA A 2 -11.17 42.90 1.64
C ALA A 2 -10.78 41.37 1.71
N ALA A 3 -9.86 40.98 2.54
CA ALA A 3 -9.37 39.59 2.61
C ALA A 3 -10.19 38.65 3.52
N ALA A 4 -11.01 39.16 4.41
CA ALA A 4 -11.80 38.37 5.36
C ALA A 4 -13.10 37.80 4.78
N VAL A 5 -13.62 38.36 3.68
CA VAL A 5 -14.92 37.97 3.09
C VAL A 5 -14.79 36.75 2.15
N GLY A 6 -13.60 36.49 1.62
CA GLY A 6 -13.39 35.37 0.68
C GLY A 6 -13.35 33.97 1.36
N GLY A 7 -12.93 33.90 2.61
CA GLY A 7 -12.86 32.66 3.37
C GLY A 7 -14.24 32.11 3.77
N CYS A 8 -15.16 33.01 4.07
CA CYS A 8 -16.53 32.65 4.50
C CYS A 8 -17.39 32.09 3.34
N ARG A 9 -17.15 32.57 2.11
CA ARG A 9 -17.89 32.08 0.92
C ARG A 9 -17.52 30.65 0.51
N ARG A 10 -16.28 30.20 0.79
CA ARG A 10 -15.88 28.80 0.53
C ARG A 10 -16.46 27.83 1.55
N LEU A 11 -16.60 28.24 2.80
CA LEU A 11 -17.26 27.45 3.85
C LEU A 11 -18.76 27.29 3.56
N LEU A 12 -19.43 28.35 3.09
CA LEU A 12 -20.86 28.31 2.76
C LEU A 12 -21.16 27.44 1.51
N ARG A 13 -20.24 27.33 0.54
CA ARG A 13 -20.44 26.43 -0.60
C ARG A 13 -20.34 24.95 -0.25
N GLY A 14 -19.50 24.58 0.72
CA GLY A 14 -19.44 23.22 1.25
C GLY A 14 -20.74 22.80 1.99
N ILE A 15 -21.36 23.76 2.65
CA ILE A 15 -22.60 23.55 3.43
C ILE A 15 -23.82 23.41 2.51
N SER A 16 -23.89 24.15 1.40
CA SER A 16 -25.04 24.08 0.48
C SER A 16 -25.17 22.75 -0.26
N CYS A 17 -24.06 22.02 -0.49
CA CYS A 17 -24.11 20.68 -1.10
C CYS A 17 -24.65 19.60 -0.15
N LEU A 18 -24.52 19.79 1.16
CA LEU A 18 -25.04 18.83 2.16
C LEU A 18 -26.50 19.13 2.53
N ALA A 19 -26.93 20.40 2.46
CA ALA A 19 -28.31 20.81 2.82
C ALA A 19 -29.37 20.47 1.78
N GLY A 20 -28.98 20.15 0.55
CA GLY A 20 -29.93 19.88 -0.55
C GLY A 20 -30.44 18.45 -0.65
N ARG A 21 -29.99 17.51 0.17
CA ARG A 21 -30.31 16.07 0.04
C ARG A 21 -30.91 15.36 1.23
N THR A 22 -30.98 15.98 2.39
CA THR A 22 -31.63 15.37 3.54
C THR A 22 -32.55 16.41 4.19
N GLY A 23 -33.81 16.36 3.80
CA GLY A 23 -34.86 17.06 4.50
C GLY A 23 -35.08 16.42 5.86
N SER A 24 -34.63 17.05 6.91
CA SER A 24 -34.83 16.73 8.32
C SER A 24 -33.56 16.34 9.08
N LEU A 25 -33.33 17.11 10.12
CA LEU A 25 -32.28 17.03 11.13
C LEU A 25 -30.98 17.71 10.76
N ARG A 26 -30.96 19.02 10.95
CA ARG A 26 -29.72 19.79 11.10
C ARG A 26 -29.14 19.48 12.48
N ASP A 27 -28.41 18.38 12.60
CA ASP A 27 -27.55 18.18 13.77
C ASP A 27 -26.41 19.18 13.73
N PRO A 28 -26.33 20.14 14.67
CA PRO A 28 -25.26 21.12 14.71
C PRO A 28 -23.86 20.48 14.87
N PHE A 29 -23.83 19.22 15.26
CA PHE A 29 -22.59 18.45 15.45
C PHE A 29 -21.90 18.04 14.14
N LEU A 30 -22.65 17.87 13.04
CA LEU A 30 -22.10 17.51 11.73
C LEU A 30 -21.33 18.64 11.03
N MET A 31 -21.52 19.89 11.47
CA MET A 31 -20.89 21.05 10.84
C MET A 31 -19.39 21.20 11.13
N PHE A 32 -18.84 20.47 12.08
CA PHE A 32 -17.45 20.59 12.52
C PHE A 32 -16.54 19.45 12.09
N VAL A 33 -17.04 18.43 11.39
CA VAL A 33 -16.21 17.33 10.93
C VAL A 33 -15.41 17.76 9.70
N ARG A 34 -14.12 18.02 9.88
CA ARG A 34 -13.20 18.25 8.75
C ARG A 34 -12.97 16.97 7.97
N THR A 35 -13.30 17.00 6.67
CA THR A 35 -13.28 15.84 5.78
C THR A 35 -11.87 15.39 5.33
N ASN A 36 -10.80 16.12 5.68
CA ASN A 36 -9.47 15.90 5.11
C ASN A 36 -8.36 15.53 6.11
N ALA A 37 -8.68 15.29 7.37
CA ALA A 37 -7.67 14.91 8.36
C ALA A 37 -7.70 13.42 8.67
N GLU A 38 -6.57 12.74 8.60
CA GLU A 38 -6.45 11.29 8.88
C GLU A 38 -6.60 10.97 10.38
N SER A 39 -6.25 11.89 11.24
CA SER A 39 -6.57 11.93 12.67
C SER A 39 -6.79 13.38 13.04
N THR A 40 -7.95 13.73 13.52
CA THR A 40 -8.23 15.03 14.11
C THR A 40 -8.42 14.88 15.59
N TRP A 41 -8.15 15.93 16.33
CA TRP A 41 -8.44 16.04 17.76
C TRP A 41 -9.85 15.50 18.11
N TRP A 42 -10.84 15.64 17.22
CA TRP A 42 -12.19 15.14 17.37
C TRP A 42 -12.30 13.61 17.41
N HIS A 43 -11.45 12.88 16.68
CA HIS A 43 -11.44 11.41 16.71
C HIS A 43 -10.90 10.85 18.02
N GLU A 44 -10.03 11.60 18.67
CA GLU A 44 -9.44 11.20 19.95
C GLU A 44 -10.33 11.56 21.13
N HIS A 45 -11.22 12.56 20.96
CA HIS A 45 -12.03 13.13 22.04
C HIS A 45 -13.56 12.89 21.89
N LEU A 46 -13.98 12.18 20.84
CA LEU A 46 -15.36 11.73 20.72
C LEU A 46 -15.62 10.57 21.70
N SER A 47 -16.74 10.64 22.42
CA SER A 47 -17.20 9.50 23.20
C SER A 47 -17.46 8.29 22.30
N ASP A 48 -17.32 7.07 22.84
CA ASP A 48 -17.54 5.83 22.09
C ASP A 48 -18.95 5.75 21.50
N GLU A 49 -19.95 6.30 22.16
CA GLU A 49 -21.32 6.38 21.66
C GLU A 49 -21.43 7.24 20.40
N ASN A 50 -20.75 8.41 20.40
CA ASN A 50 -20.72 9.29 19.23
C ASN A 50 -19.95 8.68 18.07
N ILE A 51 -18.87 7.94 18.34
CA ILE A 51 -18.13 7.19 17.33
C ILE A 51 -19.02 6.11 16.72
N HIS A 52 -19.76 5.38 17.57
CA HIS A 52 -20.68 4.34 17.12
C HIS A 52 -21.82 4.92 16.28
N HIS A 53 -22.41 6.03 16.73
CA HIS A 53 -23.46 6.74 16.00
C HIS A 53 -22.99 7.22 14.62
N LEU A 54 -21.82 7.85 14.54
CA LEU A 54 -21.23 8.28 13.26
C LEU A 54 -20.96 7.09 12.34
N ARG A 55 -20.45 5.97 12.86
CA ARG A 55 -20.25 4.75 12.07
C ARG A 55 -21.55 4.20 11.52
N LYS A 56 -22.63 4.24 12.32
CA LYS A 56 -23.95 3.79 11.88
C LYS A 56 -24.49 4.65 10.76
N ILE A 57 -24.48 5.98 10.90
CA ILE A 57 -24.91 6.93 9.85
C ILE A 57 -24.13 6.72 8.55
N VAL A 58 -22.80 6.62 8.63
CA VAL A 58 -21.94 6.38 7.45
C VAL A 58 -22.29 5.05 6.79
N SER A 59 -22.56 4.00 7.58
CA SER A 59 -22.95 2.70 7.05
C SER A 59 -24.31 2.76 6.35
N GLU A 60 -25.28 3.46 6.92
CA GLU A 60 -26.62 3.62 6.36
C GLU A 60 -26.60 4.46 5.08
N GLU A 61 -25.85 5.57 5.07
CA GLU A 61 -25.66 6.39 3.87
C GLU A 61 -25.00 5.58 2.75
N TYR A 62 -23.96 4.82 3.06
CA TYR A 62 -23.29 3.94 2.09
C TYR A 62 -24.27 2.90 1.54
N LYS A 63 -25.05 2.26 2.39
CA LYS A 63 -26.07 1.28 1.99
C LYS A 63 -27.10 1.93 1.07
N SER A 64 -27.62 3.11 1.41
CA SER A 64 -28.61 3.83 0.59
C SER A 64 -28.07 4.21 -0.79
N LEU A 65 -26.78 4.56 -0.89
CA LEU A 65 -26.11 4.89 -2.14
C LEU A 65 -25.84 3.68 -3.02
N THR A 66 -25.73 2.48 -2.42
CA THR A 66 -25.40 1.24 -3.14
C THR A 66 -26.62 0.39 -3.49
N VAL A 67 -27.75 0.56 -2.80
CA VAL A 67 -28.98 -0.26 -2.97
C VAL A 67 -29.50 -0.24 -4.42
N ASN A 68 -29.43 0.89 -5.11
CA ASN A 68 -29.97 1.06 -6.46
C ASN A 68 -28.96 0.82 -7.59
N ARG A 69 -27.77 0.30 -7.30
CA ARG A 69 -26.76 0.02 -8.33
C ARG A 69 -26.45 -1.48 -8.37
N SER A 70 -26.47 -2.05 -9.58
CA SER A 70 -25.99 -3.40 -9.82
C SER A 70 -24.51 -3.47 -9.42
N CYS A 71 -24.17 -4.45 -8.58
CA CYS A 71 -22.77 -4.76 -8.30
C CYS A 71 -22.13 -5.32 -9.58
N PRO A 72 -21.02 -4.77 -10.08
CA PRO A 72 -20.36 -5.26 -11.28
C PRO A 72 -20.05 -6.76 -11.24
N LEU A 73 -19.90 -7.34 -10.05
CA LEU A 73 -19.64 -8.77 -9.87
C LEU A 73 -20.87 -9.65 -10.16
N LYS A 74 -22.09 -9.09 -10.17
CA LYS A 74 -23.32 -9.82 -10.55
C LYS A 74 -23.49 -9.99 -12.05
N ASP A 75 -22.81 -9.14 -12.85
CA ASP A 75 -22.80 -9.30 -14.29
C ASP A 75 -21.95 -10.52 -14.68
N GLU A 76 -22.02 -10.95 -15.94
CA GLU A 76 -21.20 -12.05 -16.42
C GLU A 76 -19.70 -11.87 -16.10
N PRO A 77 -19.03 -12.92 -15.62
CA PRO A 77 -17.60 -12.86 -15.34
C PRO A 77 -16.82 -12.61 -16.64
N TRP A 78 -15.77 -11.80 -16.54
CA TRP A 78 -14.89 -11.63 -17.69
C TRP A 78 -14.15 -12.95 -17.98
N PRO A 79 -13.84 -13.25 -19.26
CA PRO A 79 -13.20 -14.51 -19.63
C PRO A 79 -11.84 -14.64 -18.96
N ARG A 80 -11.58 -15.80 -18.39
CA ARG A 80 -10.28 -16.14 -17.80
C ARG A 80 -9.41 -16.77 -18.89
N LEU A 81 -8.31 -16.08 -19.21
CA LEU A 81 -7.32 -16.56 -20.18
C LEU A 81 -6.24 -17.39 -19.46
N PRO A 82 -5.54 -18.31 -20.16
CA PRO A 82 -4.47 -19.09 -19.56
C PRO A 82 -3.25 -18.23 -19.22
N TRP A 83 -2.47 -18.71 -18.24
CA TRP A 83 -1.20 -18.10 -17.91
C TRP A 83 -0.14 -18.46 -18.98
N GLU A 84 0.66 -17.48 -19.34
CA GLU A 84 1.78 -17.62 -20.26
C GLU A 84 3.09 -17.11 -19.61
N PRO A 85 4.26 -17.70 -19.94
CA PRO A 85 5.53 -17.17 -19.48
C PRO A 85 5.73 -15.70 -19.87
N GLY A 86 6.11 -14.86 -18.91
CA GLY A 86 6.23 -13.41 -19.12
C GLY A 86 4.97 -12.59 -18.91
N THR A 87 3.84 -13.23 -18.59
CA THR A 87 2.61 -12.56 -18.15
C THR A 87 2.85 -11.79 -16.86
N ARG A 88 2.33 -10.57 -16.81
CA ARG A 88 2.34 -9.74 -15.60
C ARG A 88 0.96 -9.72 -14.98
N ARG A 89 0.86 -10.33 -13.82
CA ARG A 89 -0.36 -10.29 -12.99
C ARG A 89 -0.49 -8.96 -12.26
N VAL A 90 -1.68 -8.73 -11.71
CA VAL A 90 -1.93 -7.65 -10.76
C VAL A 90 -1.12 -7.87 -9.49
N GLY A 91 -0.72 -6.79 -8.83
CA GLY A 91 -0.11 -6.87 -7.50
C GLY A 91 -1.10 -6.55 -6.39
N LEU A 92 -0.65 -6.73 -5.15
CA LEU A 92 -1.43 -6.44 -3.94
C LEU A 92 -1.00 -5.14 -3.27
N VAL A 93 -1.95 -4.49 -2.61
CA VAL A 93 -1.69 -3.40 -1.67
C VAL A 93 -1.80 -3.98 -0.27
N ALA A 94 -0.66 -4.07 0.42
CA ALA A 94 -0.59 -4.61 1.77
C ALA A 94 -0.11 -3.55 2.77
N MET A 95 -0.25 -3.85 4.05
CA MET A 95 0.23 -3.04 5.16
C MET A 95 1.33 -3.80 5.91
N LYS A 96 2.47 -3.14 6.14
CA LYS A 96 3.57 -3.71 6.90
C LYS A 96 3.23 -3.72 8.38
N LEU A 97 3.15 -4.89 9.00
CA LEU A 97 2.91 -5.04 10.44
C LEU A 97 4.20 -4.93 11.25
N GLY A 98 5.20 -5.71 10.87
CA GLY A 98 6.44 -5.80 11.62
C GLY A 98 7.36 -6.86 11.06
N MET A 99 8.29 -7.33 11.89
CA MET A 99 9.21 -8.42 11.56
C MET A 99 9.22 -9.46 12.69
N MET A 100 9.38 -10.71 12.32
CA MET A 100 9.54 -11.82 13.25
C MET A 100 10.57 -12.82 12.69
N PRO A 101 11.14 -13.68 13.53
CA PRO A 101 11.96 -14.80 13.08
C PRO A 101 11.08 -15.97 12.63
N LEU A 102 11.54 -16.71 11.63
CA LEU A 102 11.08 -18.05 11.29
C LEU A 102 12.29 -18.97 11.17
N TRP A 103 12.07 -20.26 11.33
CA TRP A 103 13.12 -21.29 11.27
C TRP A 103 12.86 -22.24 10.13
N THR A 104 13.92 -22.64 9.44
CA THR A 104 13.88 -23.71 8.45
C THR A 104 14.00 -25.07 9.12
N LYS A 105 13.67 -26.12 8.39
CA LYS A 105 13.88 -27.52 8.86
C LYS A 105 15.35 -27.81 9.16
N ALA A 106 16.28 -27.10 8.52
CA ALA A 106 17.72 -27.18 8.76
C ALA A 106 18.17 -26.47 10.06
N GLY A 107 17.25 -25.82 10.79
CA GLY A 107 17.56 -25.06 12.02
C GLY A 107 18.04 -23.62 11.78
N GLU A 108 18.08 -23.14 10.54
CA GLU A 108 18.48 -21.78 10.24
C GLU A 108 17.37 -20.78 10.57
N LYS A 109 17.77 -19.66 11.18
CA LYS A 109 16.88 -18.58 11.58
C LYS A 109 16.84 -17.51 10.52
N HIS A 110 15.67 -17.25 9.95
CA HIS A 110 15.44 -16.18 8.98
C HIS A 110 14.59 -15.05 9.55
N ALA A 111 14.97 -13.80 9.29
CA ALA A 111 14.15 -12.64 9.59
C ALA A 111 13.10 -12.47 8.50
N VAL A 112 11.83 -12.38 8.89
CA VAL A 112 10.68 -12.26 7.99
C VAL A 112 9.90 -11.00 8.29
N THR A 113 9.42 -10.33 7.25
CA THR A 113 8.50 -9.20 7.36
C THR A 113 7.06 -9.66 7.12
N LEU A 114 6.16 -9.27 7.99
CA LEU A 114 4.73 -9.54 7.88
C LEU A 114 4.04 -8.42 7.12
N LEU A 115 3.33 -8.80 6.06
CA LEU A 115 2.55 -7.91 5.21
C LEU A 115 1.09 -8.37 5.23
N GLN A 116 0.20 -7.56 5.80
CA GLN A 116 -1.22 -7.85 5.85
C GLN A 116 -1.94 -7.24 4.66
N VAL A 117 -2.71 -8.04 3.96
CA VAL A 117 -3.61 -7.61 2.89
C VAL A 117 -4.96 -7.30 3.53
N GLN A 118 -5.30 -6.01 3.64
CA GLN A 118 -6.57 -5.56 4.23
C GLN A 118 -7.48 -5.03 3.14
N ASP A 119 -8.66 -5.61 3.01
CA ASP A 119 -9.74 -5.15 2.12
C ASP A 119 -9.22 -4.72 0.73
N CYS A 120 -8.39 -5.56 0.12
CA CYS A 120 -7.78 -5.28 -1.17
C CYS A 120 -8.77 -5.63 -2.28
N HIS A 121 -9.10 -4.67 -3.17
CA HIS A 121 -10.03 -4.87 -4.27
C HIS A 121 -9.54 -4.17 -5.53
N VAL A 122 -9.91 -4.69 -6.68
CA VAL A 122 -9.73 -4.00 -7.96
C VAL A 122 -10.77 -2.91 -8.08
N VAL A 123 -10.33 -1.65 -8.22
CA VAL A 123 -11.20 -0.46 -8.27
C VAL A 123 -11.63 -0.14 -9.69
N SER A 124 -10.67 -0.09 -10.62
CA SER A 124 -10.95 0.24 -12.02
C SER A 124 -9.92 -0.37 -12.95
N TYR A 125 -10.36 -0.59 -14.16
CA TYR A 125 -9.53 -0.96 -15.30
C TYR A 125 -9.25 0.28 -16.14
N MET A 126 -8.03 0.40 -16.63
CA MET A 126 -7.60 1.45 -17.56
C MET A 126 -7.05 0.76 -18.80
N SER A 127 -7.66 1.08 -19.96
CA SER A 127 -7.20 0.55 -21.23
C SER A 127 -5.78 1.01 -21.57
N LYS A 128 -5.18 0.35 -22.51
CA LYS A 128 -3.85 0.68 -23.02
C LYS A 128 -3.75 2.14 -23.47
N GLU A 129 -4.77 2.64 -24.15
CA GLU A 129 -4.83 4.02 -24.65
C GLU A 129 -4.94 5.05 -23.53
N GLN A 130 -5.71 4.74 -22.49
CA GLN A 130 -5.92 5.63 -21.35
C GLN A 130 -4.73 5.74 -20.41
N TYR A 131 -3.83 4.75 -20.39
CA TYR A 131 -2.73 4.71 -19.42
C TYR A 131 -1.39 5.18 -20.02
N ASP A 132 -0.73 4.38 -20.82
CA ASP A 132 0.62 4.72 -21.36
C ASP A 132 0.84 4.28 -22.83
N GLY A 133 -0.20 3.82 -23.50
CA GLY A 133 -0.15 3.32 -24.87
C GLY A 133 0.56 1.97 -25.06
N LYS A 134 1.16 1.40 -23.99
CA LYS A 134 1.94 0.15 -24.07
C LYS A 134 1.22 -1.04 -23.48
N ARG A 135 0.66 -0.89 -22.29
CA ARG A 135 -0.01 -1.96 -21.56
C ARG A 135 -1.20 -1.42 -20.77
N PRO A 136 -2.25 -2.22 -20.60
CA PRO A 136 -3.36 -1.86 -19.72
C PRO A 136 -2.91 -1.84 -18.26
N ALA A 137 -3.69 -1.19 -17.42
CA ALA A 137 -3.42 -1.08 -16.01
C ALA A 137 -4.67 -1.33 -15.17
N LEU A 138 -4.48 -1.94 -14.00
CA LEU A 138 -5.50 -2.10 -12.99
C LEU A 138 -5.20 -1.19 -11.80
N VAL A 139 -6.21 -0.47 -11.34
CA VAL A 139 -6.15 0.32 -10.11
C VAL A 139 -6.66 -0.54 -8.97
N VAL A 140 -5.81 -0.79 -8.00
CA VAL A 140 -6.12 -1.62 -6.82
C VAL A 140 -6.13 -0.73 -5.59
N GLY A 141 -7.14 -0.94 -4.75
CA GLY A 141 -7.30 -0.24 -3.48
C GLY A 141 -7.09 -1.15 -2.29
N GLY A 142 -6.41 -0.67 -1.26
CA GLY A 142 -6.25 -1.39 0.00
C GLY A 142 -6.70 -0.58 1.20
N LYS A 143 -7.18 -1.27 2.22
CA LYS A 143 -7.74 -0.78 3.47
C LYS A 143 -8.92 0.18 3.27
N ASN A 144 -10.05 -0.14 3.85
CA ASN A 144 -11.24 0.71 3.80
C ASN A 144 -11.00 2.01 4.59
N THR A 145 -11.69 3.06 4.17
CA THR A 145 -11.68 4.35 4.85
C THR A 145 -13.09 4.92 4.91
N SER A 146 -13.31 5.90 5.77
CA SER A 146 -14.59 6.60 5.85
C SER A 146 -14.88 7.37 4.57
N LEU A 147 -16.15 7.44 4.21
CA LEU A 147 -16.68 8.21 3.07
C LEU A 147 -16.32 9.71 3.17
N PHE A 148 -16.33 10.25 4.39
CA PHE A 148 -16.02 11.66 4.65
C PHE A 148 -14.57 12.06 4.33
N ASN A 149 -13.67 11.09 4.22
CA ASN A 149 -12.26 11.34 3.93
C ASN A 149 -11.94 11.43 2.44
N LYS A 150 -12.95 11.33 1.57
CA LYS A 150 -12.76 11.34 0.11
C LYS A 150 -13.64 12.36 -0.59
N PRO A 151 -13.13 13.07 -1.60
CA PRO A 151 -13.94 13.94 -2.43
C PRO A 151 -14.95 13.13 -3.26
N GLU A 152 -16.08 13.73 -3.57
CA GLU A 152 -17.18 13.07 -4.28
C GLU A 152 -16.77 12.53 -5.66
N THR A 153 -15.91 13.25 -6.38
CA THR A 153 -15.38 12.84 -7.69
C THR A 153 -14.62 11.51 -7.65
N VAL A 154 -14.00 11.20 -6.52
CA VAL A 154 -13.30 9.91 -6.30
C VAL A 154 -14.28 8.84 -5.85
N MET A 155 -15.33 9.24 -5.12
CA MET A 155 -16.36 8.32 -4.64
C MET A 155 -17.14 7.67 -5.76
N GLU A 156 -17.34 8.37 -6.86
CA GLU A 156 -18.02 7.83 -8.04
C GLU A 156 -17.34 6.56 -8.58
N LYS A 157 -16.01 6.54 -8.61
CA LYS A 157 -15.23 5.34 -9.03
C LYS A 157 -15.49 4.12 -8.14
N TYR A 158 -15.63 4.34 -6.84
CA TYR A 158 -15.94 3.26 -5.90
C TYR A 158 -17.39 2.79 -6.03
N ARG A 159 -18.31 3.71 -6.30
CA ARG A 159 -19.72 3.38 -6.56
C ARG A 159 -19.87 2.54 -7.83
N LEU A 160 -19.15 2.89 -8.90
CA LEU A 160 -19.13 2.13 -10.15
C LEU A 160 -18.56 0.71 -9.95
N ALA A 161 -17.56 0.56 -9.10
CA ALA A 161 -16.97 -0.74 -8.77
C ALA A 161 -17.76 -1.52 -7.70
N GLY A 162 -18.78 -0.94 -7.07
CA GLY A 162 -19.56 -1.57 -6.00
C GLY A 162 -18.77 -1.87 -4.73
N ILE A 163 -17.69 -1.11 -4.44
CA ILE A 163 -16.79 -1.35 -3.32
C ILE A 163 -16.73 -0.16 -2.36
N PRO A 164 -16.40 -0.38 -1.08
CA PRO A 164 -16.18 0.71 -0.14
C PRO A 164 -14.96 1.54 -0.51
N PRO A 165 -14.91 2.83 -0.13
CA PRO A 165 -13.78 3.71 -0.41
C PRO A 165 -12.50 3.19 0.23
N LYS A 166 -11.39 3.28 -0.51
CA LYS A 166 -10.08 2.77 -0.09
C LYS A 166 -9.15 3.88 0.37
N ARG A 167 -8.36 3.58 1.40
CA ARG A 167 -7.38 4.52 1.94
C ARG A 167 -6.22 4.74 0.97
N LYS A 168 -5.71 3.69 0.37
CA LYS A 168 -4.59 3.74 -0.58
C LYS A 168 -4.98 3.12 -1.91
N LEU A 169 -4.69 3.82 -3.00
CA LEU A 169 -4.76 3.32 -4.36
C LEU A 169 -3.36 3.08 -4.91
N ALA A 170 -3.22 2.06 -5.71
CA ALA A 170 -2.01 1.73 -6.44
C ALA A 170 -2.37 1.25 -7.85
N THR A 171 -1.65 1.73 -8.84
CA THR A 171 -1.81 1.29 -10.23
C THR A 171 -0.77 0.23 -10.55
N PHE A 172 -1.22 -0.85 -11.15
CA PHE A 172 -0.39 -1.98 -11.59
C PHE A 172 -0.55 -2.16 -13.10
N ARG A 173 0.56 -2.22 -13.80
CA ARG A 173 0.58 -2.58 -15.23
C ARG A 173 0.40 -4.08 -15.33
N VAL A 174 -0.55 -4.51 -16.12
CA VAL A 174 -0.90 -5.92 -16.31
C VAL A 174 -0.78 -6.31 -17.78
N SER A 175 -0.66 -7.59 -18.05
CA SER A 175 -0.81 -8.13 -19.40
C SER A 175 -2.28 -8.21 -19.78
N GLU A 176 -2.60 -8.26 -21.06
CA GLU A 176 -3.98 -8.30 -21.55
C GLU A 176 -4.72 -9.56 -21.09
N ASN A 177 -4.00 -10.69 -20.97
CA ASN A 177 -4.54 -11.93 -20.44
C ASN A 177 -4.78 -11.94 -18.91
N ALA A 178 -4.19 -11.00 -18.18
CA ALA A 178 -4.29 -10.88 -16.71
C ALA A 178 -5.28 -9.80 -16.24
N ILE A 179 -6.20 -9.40 -17.10
CA ILE A 179 -7.21 -8.40 -16.77
C ILE A 179 -8.25 -9.01 -15.82
N ILE A 180 -8.60 -8.28 -14.78
CA ILE A 180 -9.55 -8.68 -13.74
C ILE A 180 -10.67 -7.66 -13.69
N LYS A 181 -11.91 -8.14 -13.54
CA LYS A 181 -13.10 -7.30 -13.43
C LYS A 181 -13.02 -6.37 -12.21
N PRO A 182 -13.36 -5.07 -12.33
CA PRO A 182 -13.51 -4.19 -11.18
C PRO A 182 -14.48 -4.75 -10.13
N GLY A 183 -14.20 -4.51 -8.86
CA GLY A 183 -14.96 -5.06 -7.73
C GLY A 183 -14.39 -6.38 -7.18
N THR A 184 -13.57 -7.10 -7.91
CA THR A 184 -12.99 -8.37 -7.46
C THR A 184 -12.10 -8.19 -6.23
N PRO A 185 -12.33 -8.96 -5.14
CA PRO A 185 -11.47 -8.96 -3.98
C PRO A 185 -10.14 -9.67 -4.28
N LEU A 186 -9.08 -9.21 -3.65
CA LEU A 186 -7.74 -9.78 -3.76
C LEU A 186 -7.26 -10.22 -2.39
N TYR A 187 -6.85 -11.48 -2.27
CA TYR A 187 -6.45 -12.12 -1.04
C TYR A 187 -4.94 -12.39 -1.00
N ALA A 188 -4.40 -12.69 0.19
CA ALA A 188 -3.01 -13.09 0.34
C ALA A 188 -2.68 -14.36 -0.47
N ALA A 189 -3.66 -15.26 -0.64
CA ALA A 189 -3.54 -16.48 -1.45
C ALA A 189 -3.26 -16.22 -2.94
N HIS A 190 -3.27 -14.97 -3.41
CA HIS A 190 -2.75 -14.56 -4.72
C HIS A 190 -1.29 -14.96 -4.91
N PHE A 191 -0.51 -14.96 -3.84
CA PHE A 191 0.86 -15.48 -3.81
C PHE A 191 0.89 -16.84 -3.14
N ARG A 192 1.80 -17.69 -3.56
CA ARG A 192 2.04 -19.00 -2.97
C ARG A 192 3.38 -19.01 -2.23
N PRO A 193 3.54 -19.85 -1.18
CA PRO A 193 4.84 -20.09 -0.58
C PRO A 193 5.85 -20.55 -1.64
N GLY A 194 7.13 -20.19 -1.47
CA GLY A 194 8.18 -20.46 -2.44
C GLY A 194 8.31 -19.42 -3.56
N GLN A 195 7.28 -18.62 -3.85
CA GLN A 195 7.35 -17.56 -4.85
C GLN A 195 8.23 -16.40 -4.41
N TYR A 196 8.82 -15.72 -5.39
CA TYR A 196 9.59 -14.50 -5.18
C TYR A 196 8.81 -13.27 -5.59
N VAL A 197 8.86 -12.25 -4.73
CA VAL A 197 8.10 -11.00 -4.90
C VAL A 197 8.99 -9.78 -4.80
N ASP A 198 8.56 -8.72 -5.48
CA ASP A 198 9.14 -7.38 -5.38
C ASP A 198 8.23 -6.50 -4.53
N VAL A 199 8.78 -5.91 -3.47
CA VAL A 199 8.02 -5.09 -2.55
C VAL A 199 8.48 -3.64 -2.61
N THR A 200 7.57 -2.76 -3.00
CA THR A 200 7.83 -1.32 -3.14
C THR A 200 7.11 -0.53 -2.06
N ALA A 201 7.86 0.28 -1.32
CA ALA A 201 7.28 1.18 -0.32
C ALA A 201 8.09 2.47 -0.16
N LYS A 202 7.50 3.43 0.53
CA LYS A 202 8.14 4.69 0.88
C LYS A 202 9.06 4.48 2.08
N THR A 203 10.35 4.78 1.94
CA THR A 203 11.34 4.60 3.00
C THR A 203 11.11 5.57 4.17
N ILE A 204 11.57 5.19 5.35
CA ILE A 204 11.51 6.04 6.54
C ILE A 204 12.28 7.33 6.27
N GLY A 205 11.63 8.47 6.51
CA GLY A 205 12.25 9.79 6.42
C GLY A 205 13.24 10.01 7.55
N LYS A 206 14.43 10.50 7.23
CA LYS A 206 15.49 10.82 8.19
C LYS A 206 15.81 12.31 8.24
N GLY A 207 15.02 13.14 7.54
CA GLY A 207 15.26 14.58 7.45
C GLY A 207 16.53 14.94 6.67
N PHE A 208 17.08 16.11 6.96
CA PHE A 208 18.32 16.57 6.36
C PHE A 208 19.51 15.85 7.03
N GLN A 209 20.34 15.19 6.23
CA GLN A 209 21.49 14.44 6.72
C GLN A 209 22.77 14.89 6.03
N GLY A 210 23.87 14.89 6.80
CA GLY A 210 25.20 15.11 6.29
C GLY A 210 25.70 13.98 5.40
N VAL A 211 26.79 14.23 4.67
CA VAL A 211 27.35 13.31 3.68
C VAL A 211 27.82 11.99 4.27
N MET A 212 28.27 11.98 5.53
CA MET A 212 28.70 10.75 6.19
C MET A 212 27.51 9.75 6.31
N LYS A 213 26.38 10.20 6.84
CA LYS A 213 25.20 9.35 7.02
C LYS A 213 24.46 9.07 5.69
N ARG A 214 24.39 10.09 4.82
CA ARG A 214 23.63 9.97 3.56
C ARG A 214 24.35 9.14 2.49
N TRP A 215 25.69 9.25 2.43
CA TRP A 215 26.48 8.68 1.35
C TRP A 215 27.63 7.78 1.81
N GLY A 216 27.82 7.62 3.13
CA GLY A 216 28.88 6.78 3.68
C GLY A 216 30.29 7.38 3.56
N PHE A 217 30.41 8.70 3.51
CA PHE A 217 31.72 9.35 3.50
C PHE A 217 32.44 9.11 4.82
N LYS A 218 33.75 8.87 4.77
CA LYS A 218 34.58 8.62 5.95
C LYS A 218 34.80 9.87 6.82
N GLY A 219 34.74 11.07 6.21
CA GLY A 219 35.08 12.33 6.89
C GLY A 219 36.58 12.60 6.91
N GLN A 220 37.01 13.47 7.79
CA GLN A 220 38.40 13.87 7.97
C GLN A 220 38.97 13.32 9.30
N PRO A 221 40.32 13.19 9.44
CA PRO A 221 40.95 12.73 10.67
C PRO A 221 40.53 13.55 11.90
N ALA A 222 40.60 12.94 13.07
CA ALA A 222 40.30 13.62 14.35
C ALA A 222 41.46 14.44 14.87
N THR A 223 42.72 14.10 14.48
CA THR A 223 43.97 14.67 14.94
C THR A 223 44.81 15.16 13.78
N HIS A 224 46.11 15.45 14.00
CA HIS A 224 47.08 15.96 13.00
C HIS A 224 46.69 17.30 12.39
N GLY A 225 46.34 18.27 13.23
CA GLY A 225 46.06 19.65 12.83
C GLY A 225 44.67 19.86 12.22
N GLN A 226 43.85 18.82 12.18
CA GLN A 226 42.49 18.92 11.68
C GLN A 226 41.56 19.61 12.67
N THR A 227 40.94 20.73 12.28
CA THR A 227 39.99 21.47 13.13
C THR A 227 38.66 21.73 12.39
N LYS A 228 37.54 21.59 13.09
CA LYS A 228 36.17 21.99 12.65
C LYS A 228 35.64 21.39 11.34
N THR A 229 36.35 20.43 10.70
CA THR A 229 35.98 19.85 9.38
C THR A 229 35.81 18.35 9.40
N HIS A 230 35.79 17.70 10.57
CA HIS A 230 35.75 16.23 10.71
C HIS A 230 34.62 15.53 9.94
N ARG A 231 33.46 16.15 9.83
CA ARG A 231 32.27 15.54 9.22
C ARG A 231 31.85 16.18 7.89
N ARG A 232 32.70 16.96 7.24
CA ARG A 232 32.44 17.68 6.00
C ARG A 232 32.70 16.77 4.75
N PRO A 233 32.12 17.12 3.57
CA PRO A 233 32.28 16.33 2.36
C PRO A 233 33.70 16.44 1.75
N GLY A 234 34.50 17.44 2.12
CA GLY A 234 35.74 17.80 1.44
C GLY A 234 35.50 18.61 0.17
N ALA A 235 36.40 18.54 -0.79
CA ALA A 235 36.32 19.27 -2.05
C ALA A 235 35.09 18.83 -2.88
N SER A 236 34.42 19.80 -3.50
CA SER A 236 33.25 19.57 -4.35
C SER A 236 33.61 19.29 -5.82
N GLY A 237 34.81 19.60 -6.24
CA GLY A 237 35.33 19.41 -7.59
C GLY A 237 36.73 19.98 -7.72
N PRO A 238 37.38 19.89 -8.93
CA PRO A 238 38.63 20.56 -9.21
C PRO A 238 38.46 22.08 -9.22
N GLY A 239 39.48 22.83 -8.81
CA GLY A 239 39.41 24.28 -8.69
C GLY A 239 39.55 25.02 -10.01
N GLY A 240 40.33 24.47 -10.95
CA GLY A 240 40.59 25.06 -12.27
C GLY A 240 39.60 24.57 -13.33
N ASP A 241 40.09 23.90 -14.35
CA ASP A 241 39.27 23.28 -15.40
C ASP A 241 38.62 21.97 -14.87
N PRO A 242 37.34 21.75 -15.03
CA PRO A 242 36.26 22.47 -15.73
C PRO A 242 35.52 23.55 -14.94
N ALA A 243 36.01 24.04 -13.80
CA ALA A 243 35.52 25.17 -13.01
C ALA A 243 34.02 25.07 -12.62
N ARG A 244 33.49 23.86 -12.44
CA ARG A 244 32.09 23.61 -12.04
C ARG A 244 31.96 22.34 -11.19
N VAL A 245 30.84 22.24 -10.48
CA VAL A 245 30.43 21.01 -9.79
C VAL A 245 29.62 20.15 -10.75
N PHE A 246 30.06 18.92 -10.98
CA PHE A 246 29.36 18.00 -11.89
C PHE A 246 27.99 17.55 -11.35
N PRO A 247 27.00 17.28 -12.24
CA PRO A 247 25.74 16.65 -11.86
C PRO A 247 25.96 15.33 -11.14
N GLY A 248 25.11 15.04 -10.15
CA GLY A 248 25.23 13.79 -9.38
C GLY A 248 26.25 13.81 -8.26
N LYS A 249 26.98 14.92 -8.02
CA LYS A 249 27.89 15.06 -6.88
C LYS A 249 27.16 14.77 -5.58
N LYS A 250 27.72 13.87 -4.77
CA LYS A 250 27.15 13.45 -3.47
C LYS A 250 27.30 14.57 -2.45
N MET A 251 26.16 15.18 -2.06
CA MET A 251 26.08 16.32 -1.14
C MET A 251 25.10 16.03 0.02
N PRO A 252 25.18 16.80 1.13
CA PRO A 252 24.18 16.70 2.19
C PRO A 252 22.79 17.05 1.65
N GLY A 253 21.74 16.58 2.31
CA GLY A 253 20.37 16.85 1.90
C GLY A 253 19.38 15.88 2.55
N ARG A 254 18.14 15.93 2.12
CA ARG A 254 17.09 15.05 2.65
C ARG A 254 17.40 13.59 2.33
N MET A 255 17.28 12.73 3.35
CA MET A 255 17.49 11.30 3.27
C MET A 255 16.20 10.56 3.62
N GLY A 256 15.86 9.54 2.85
CA GLY A 256 14.63 8.78 3.03
C GLY A 256 13.39 9.49 2.46
N ASN A 257 12.19 8.99 2.83
CA ASN A 257 10.90 9.46 2.33
C ASN A 257 10.75 9.38 0.79
N VAL A 258 11.42 8.41 0.18
CA VAL A 258 11.40 8.11 -1.26
C VAL A 258 10.96 6.66 -1.47
N TYR A 259 10.32 6.38 -2.61
CA TYR A 259 9.96 5.01 -2.95
C TYR A 259 11.22 4.20 -3.29
N ARG A 260 11.29 3.01 -2.72
CA ARG A 260 12.32 2.01 -2.99
C ARG A 260 11.68 0.63 -3.11
N THR A 261 12.24 -0.20 -3.98
CA THR A 261 11.81 -1.58 -4.18
C THR A 261 12.86 -2.53 -3.63
N ALA A 262 12.45 -3.41 -2.74
CA ALA A 262 13.21 -4.61 -2.38
C ALA A 262 12.79 -5.70 -3.37
N ARG A 263 13.75 -6.28 -4.08
CA ARG A 263 13.49 -7.23 -5.17
C ARG A 263 13.88 -8.64 -4.76
N GLY A 264 13.16 -9.61 -5.30
CA GLY A 264 13.46 -11.03 -5.15
C GLY A 264 13.36 -11.51 -3.70
N LEU A 265 12.31 -11.13 -3.00
CA LEU A 265 12.05 -11.59 -1.63
C LEU A 265 11.20 -12.86 -1.67
N LYS A 266 11.67 -13.98 -1.09
CA LYS A 266 10.96 -15.26 -1.03
C LYS A 266 9.77 -15.15 -0.06
N VAL A 267 8.63 -15.69 -0.46
CA VAL A 267 7.44 -15.84 0.41
C VAL A 267 7.59 -17.18 1.13
N TRP A 268 7.73 -17.14 2.45
CA TRP A 268 7.92 -18.35 3.28
C TRP A 268 6.61 -18.97 3.76
N ARG A 269 5.66 -18.13 4.11
CA ARG A 269 4.37 -18.55 4.66
C ARG A 269 3.28 -17.59 4.20
N VAL A 270 2.09 -18.12 3.99
CA VAL A 270 0.88 -17.35 3.71
C VAL A 270 -0.20 -17.78 4.70
N ASN A 271 -0.68 -16.86 5.53
CA ASN A 271 -1.85 -17.10 6.37
C ASN A 271 -3.09 -16.62 5.64
N THR A 272 -4.01 -17.53 5.33
CA THR A 272 -5.23 -17.26 4.58
C THR A 272 -6.32 -16.62 5.45
N LYS A 273 -6.41 -17.00 6.73
CA LYS A 273 -7.41 -16.50 7.68
C LYS A 273 -7.27 -14.99 7.95
N HIS A 274 -6.04 -14.55 8.20
CA HIS A 274 -5.73 -13.13 8.48
C HIS A 274 -5.20 -12.38 7.27
N ASN A 275 -5.09 -13.03 6.10
CA ASN A 275 -4.53 -12.48 4.86
C ASN A 275 -3.13 -11.88 5.08
N ILE A 276 -2.19 -12.64 5.67
CA ILE A 276 -0.83 -12.21 5.96
C ILE A 276 0.16 -12.97 5.08
N LEU A 277 1.05 -12.20 4.45
CA LEU A 277 2.23 -12.71 3.72
C LEU A 277 3.46 -12.59 4.61
N TYR A 278 4.23 -13.66 4.72
CA TYR A 278 5.51 -13.72 5.42
C TYR A 278 6.62 -13.70 4.39
N VAL A 279 7.27 -12.55 4.24
CA VAL A 279 8.25 -12.30 3.18
C VAL A 279 9.65 -12.22 3.77
N HIS A 280 10.61 -12.93 3.17
CA HIS A 280 11.99 -12.97 3.62
C HIS A 280 12.64 -11.59 3.66
N GLY A 281 13.38 -11.32 4.72
CA GLY A 281 14.20 -10.13 4.84
C GLY A 281 13.43 -8.85 5.18
N SER A 282 14.05 -7.72 4.92
CA SER A 282 13.52 -6.41 5.27
C SER A 282 12.80 -5.74 4.11
N VAL A 283 11.67 -5.12 4.41
CA VAL A 283 10.85 -4.34 3.47
C VAL A 283 10.99 -2.85 3.79
N PRO A 284 11.11 -1.97 2.78
CA PRO A 284 11.15 -0.53 3.00
C PRO A 284 9.92 -0.01 3.75
N GLY A 285 10.09 1.08 4.49
CA GLY A 285 9.02 1.77 5.20
C GLY A 285 8.91 1.42 6.69
N HIS A 286 8.12 2.22 7.40
CA HIS A 286 7.83 2.05 8.83
C HIS A 286 6.72 1.02 9.06
N LYS A 287 6.46 0.66 10.31
CA LYS A 287 5.27 -0.12 10.69
C LYS A 287 4.00 0.62 10.26
N ASN A 288 2.98 -0.10 9.87
CA ASN A 288 1.71 0.42 9.37
C ASN A 288 1.82 1.26 8.07
N CYS A 289 2.92 1.18 7.31
CA CYS A 289 3.00 1.79 5.98
C CYS A 289 2.38 0.88 4.92
N PHE A 290 1.84 1.50 3.89
CA PHE A 290 1.34 0.77 2.72
C PHE A 290 2.49 0.39 1.80
N VAL A 291 2.46 -0.85 1.34
CA VAL A 291 3.42 -1.43 0.41
C VAL A 291 2.70 -1.98 -0.82
N LYS A 292 3.38 -1.96 -1.95
CA LYS A 292 2.94 -2.63 -3.18
C LYS A 292 3.74 -3.91 -3.31
N VAL A 293 3.06 -5.03 -3.46
CA VAL A 293 3.66 -6.35 -3.66
C VAL A 293 3.33 -6.81 -5.08
N ILE A 294 4.33 -7.18 -5.85
CA ILE A 294 4.19 -7.68 -7.23
C ILE A 294 5.09 -8.89 -7.42
N ASP A 295 4.81 -9.72 -8.41
CA ASP A 295 5.74 -10.79 -8.82
C ASP A 295 7.08 -10.19 -9.19
N THR A 296 8.18 -10.89 -8.85
CA THR A 296 9.51 -10.39 -9.19
C THR A 296 9.73 -10.36 -10.70
N ALA A 297 10.43 -9.31 -11.14
CA ALA A 297 10.85 -9.20 -12.53
C ALA A 297 12.27 -9.74 -12.75
N LEU A 298 12.92 -10.31 -11.72
CA LEU A 298 14.28 -10.84 -11.82
C LEU A 298 14.28 -12.15 -12.62
N PRO A 299 15.10 -12.26 -13.68
CA PRO A 299 15.17 -13.48 -14.50
C PRO A 299 15.55 -14.72 -13.70
N SER A 300 16.43 -14.58 -12.69
CA SER A 300 16.89 -15.68 -11.85
C SER A 300 15.80 -16.40 -11.07
N HIS A 301 14.65 -15.75 -10.84
CA HIS A 301 13.54 -16.29 -10.06
C HIS A 301 12.27 -16.51 -10.89
N GLN A 302 12.37 -16.46 -12.22
CA GLN A 302 11.22 -16.73 -13.10
C GLN A 302 10.83 -18.20 -13.08
N GLU A 303 11.81 -19.07 -12.91
CA GLU A 303 11.58 -20.52 -12.84
C GLU A 303 10.85 -20.93 -11.56
N ASP A 304 11.09 -20.22 -10.46
CA ASP A 304 10.45 -20.47 -9.17
C ASP A 304 8.99 -20.01 -9.13
N ASN A 305 8.65 -19.05 -9.98
CA ASN A 305 7.28 -18.49 -10.08
C ASN A 305 6.40 -19.19 -11.14
N LYS A 306 6.63 -20.48 -11.41
CA LYS A 306 5.82 -21.26 -12.34
C LYS A 306 4.41 -21.48 -11.81
N ASN A 307 3.41 -21.42 -12.70
CA ASN A 307 2.00 -21.73 -12.42
C ASN A 307 1.41 -21.00 -11.18
N PRO A 308 1.55 -19.69 -11.08
CA PRO A 308 0.86 -18.94 -10.02
C PRO A 308 -0.65 -18.99 -10.20
N PRO A 309 -1.47 -18.76 -9.14
CA PRO A 309 -2.91 -18.59 -9.29
C PRO A 309 -3.22 -17.48 -10.30
N PHE A 310 -3.91 -17.79 -11.39
CA PHE A 310 -4.07 -16.87 -12.51
C PHE A 310 -5.54 -16.63 -12.90
N PRO A 311 -5.92 -15.39 -13.16
CA PRO A 311 -5.20 -14.10 -13.02
C PRO A 311 -5.01 -13.65 -11.57
N THR A 312 -5.75 -14.23 -10.63
CA THR A 312 -5.66 -14.10 -9.18
C THR A 312 -6.22 -15.37 -8.54
N TYR A 313 -6.12 -15.48 -7.22
CA TYR A 313 -6.82 -16.51 -6.48
C TYR A 313 -8.30 -16.11 -6.36
N PHE A 314 -9.20 -17.01 -6.76
CA PHE A 314 -10.63 -16.93 -6.52
C PHE A 314 -10.99 -17.95 -5.45
N ALA A 315 -11.71 -17.51 -4.42
CA ALA A 315 -12.26 -18.41 -3.42
C ALA A 315 -13.46 -19.12 -4.06
N ASP A 316 -13.24 -20.28 -4.65
CA ASP A 316 -14.31 -21.13 -5.14
C ASP A 316 -14.93 -21.88 -3.94
N GLU A 317 -16.25 -22.04 -3.93
CA GLU A 317 -17.00 -22.62 -2.80
C GLU A 317 -16.57 -24.06 -2.44
N ASN A 318 -15.87 -24.72 -3.36
CA ASN A 318 -15.46 -26.13 -3.23
C ASN A 318 -14.01 -26.34 -2.79
N GLU A 319 -13.18 -25.28 -2.69
CA GLU A 319 -11.77 -25.37 -2.29
C GLU A 319 -11.52 -24.60 -1.00
N GLU A 320 -11.56 -25.30 0.14
CA GLU A 320 -11.09 -24.76 1.40
C GLU A 320 -9.57 -24.83 1.46
N LEU A 321 -8.91 -23.68 1.37
CA LEU A 321 -7.48 -23.60 1.62
C LEU A 321 -7.21 -23.74 3.13
N PRO A 322 -6.11 -24.44 3.52
CA PRO A 322 -5.69 -24.49 4.91
C PRO A 322 -5.40 -23.07 5.44
N GLU A 323 -5.56 -22.86 6.74
CA GLU A 323 -5.33 -21.56 7.38
C GLU A 323 -3.92 -21.02 7.12
N ASP A 324 -2.93 -21.91 7.09
CA ASP A 324 -1.53 -21.58 6.85
C ASP A 324 -0.94 -22.45 5.73
N LEU A 325 -0.37 -21.78 4.75
CA LEU A 325 0.42 -22.39 3.68
C LEU A 325 1.89 -22.12 3.97
N PHE A 326 2.70 -23.16 4.02
CA PHE A 326 4.13 -23.07 4.27
C PHE A 326 4.93 -23.47 3.04
N ASP A 327 6.12 -22.91 2.91
CA ASP A 327 7.14 -23.40 1.98
C ASP A 327 7.74 -24.73 2.50
N ASP A 328 8.16 -25.60 1.59
CA ASP A 328 8.67 -26.94 1.93
C ASP A 328 9.90 -26.93 2.85
N GLU A 329 10.70 -25.87 2.80
CA GLU A 329 11.89 -25.69 3.62
C GLU A 329 11.57 -25.24 5.06
N MET A 330 10.35 -24.78 5.34
CA MET A 330 9.99 -24.18 6.63
C MET A 330 9.63 -25.21 7.68
N TYR A 331 10.10 -24.98 8.90
CA TYR A 331 9.69 -25.75 10.07
C TYR A 331 8.30 -25.30 10.55
N GLN A 332 7.42 -26.27 10.74
CA GLN A 332 6.07 -26.05 11.24
C GLN A 332 6.02 -26.45 12.70
N PHE A 333 5.72 -25.52 13.60
CA PHE A 333 5.50 -25.80 15.00
C PHE A 333 4.11 -26.40 15.17
N THR A 334 4.05 -27.66 15.57
CA THR A 334 2.80 -28.39 15.84
C THR A 334 2.38 -28.31 17.30
N GLU A 335 3.32 -28.05 18.19
CA GLU A 335 3.05 -27.92 19.63
C GLU A 335 2.60 -26.51 19.98
N PRO A 336 1.66 -26.35 20.92
CA PRO A 336 1.24 -25.04 21.40
C PRO A 336 2.41 -24.30 22.05
N SER A 337 2.49 -23.00 21.82
CA SER A 337 3.51 -22.16 22.46
C SER A 337 3.36 -22.21 23.98
N VAL A 338 4.44 -22.47 24.69
CA VAL A 338 4.46 -22.35 26.15
C VAL A 338 4.31 -20.87 26.49
N SER A 339 3.16 -20.49 27.05
CA SER A 339 3.00 -19.19 27.68
C SER A 339 3.71 -19.23 29.02
N VAL A 340 4.81 -18.51 29.18
CA VAL A 340 5.38 -18.25 30.49
C VAL A 340 4.44 -17.23 31.14
N ILE A 341 3.73 -17.71 32.18
CA ILE A 341 2.86 -16.91 33.05
C ILE A 341 3.75 -16.09 33.99
#